data_93203caa28a6c3246adc247621b7a549
#
_entry.id   93203caa28a6c3246adc247621b7a549
#
_cell.length_a   1.000
_cell.length_b   1.000
_cell.length_c   1.000
_cell.angle_alpha   90.00
_cell.angle_beta   90.00
_cell.angle_gamma   90.00
#
_symmetry.space_group_name_H-M   'P 1'
#
loop_
_entity.id
_entity.type
_entity.pdbx_description
1 polymer ?
#
loop_
_entity_poly.entity_id
_entity_poly.type
_entity_poly.pdbx_seq_one_letter_code
_entity_poly.pdbx_strand_id
1 'polypeptide(L)'
;MSHNDTLCIYIQFPIIKKEYECRVNLDNRFQDILEQIFILKNQDLSCIYQLSNQPIIQCVDTNQYCKSNESLRTLRVKDGMTFKVY
;
A
#
# COMPACT_ATOMS: atom_id res chain seq x y z
N MET A 1 11.84 -20.97 -12.88
CA MET A 1 11.25 -19.67 -12.89
C MET A 1 10.40 -19.42 -11.67
N SER A 2 10.63 -18.32 -11.03
CA SER A 2 9.92 -18.03 -9.81
C SER A 2 8.60 -17.35 -10.11
N HIS A 3 7.58 -17.79 -9.44
CA HIS A 3 6.28 -17.18 -9.53
C HIS A 3 5.85 -16.60 -8.22
N ASN A 4 6.76 -16.57 -7.25
CA ASN A 4 6.38 -16.29 -5.88
C ASN A 4 6.73 -14.88 -5.46
N ASP A 5 6.74 -13.97 -6.41
CA ASP A 5 6.93 -12.58 -6.08
C ASP A 5 5.63 -11.92 -5.64
N THR A 6 4.57 -12.71 -5.57
CA THR A 6 3.26 -12.23 -5.15
C THR A 6 3.09 -12.49 -3.66
N LEU A 7 2.57 -11.50 -2.97
CA LEU A 7 2.33 -11.61 -1.54
C LEU A 7 1.06 -10.87 -1.18
N CYS A 8 0.61 -11.12 0.04
CA CYS A 8 -0.60 -10.52 0.56
C CYS A 8 -0.21 -9.52 1.65
N ILE A 9 -0.70 -8.30 1.53
CA ILE A 9 -0.47 -7.29 2.56
C ILE A 9 -1.79 -6.66 2.93
N TYR A 10 -1.80 -5.96 4.06
CA TYR A 10 -2.98 -5.28 4.57
C TYR A 10 -2.71 -3.80 4.58
N ILE A 11 -3.63 -3.01 4.05
CA ILE A 11 -3.47 -1.57 3.98
C ILE A 11 -4.63 -0.94 4.72
N GLN A 12 -4.30 -0.16 5.74
CA GLN A 12 -5.27 0.51 6.58
C GLN A 12 -5.31 1.99 6.23
N PHE A 13 -6.52 2.51 6.16
CA PHE A 13 -6.76 3.94 5.95
C PHE A 13 -7.43 4.48 7.20
N PRO A 14 -6.65 4.95 8.19
CA PRO A 14 -7.24 5.36 9.47
C PRO A 14 -8.26 6.48 9.35
N ILE A 15 -8.07 7.38 8.39
CA ILE A 15 -8.97 8.53 8.23
C ILE A 15 -10.39 8.07 7.96
N ILE A 16 -10.55 7.01 7.18
CA ILE A 16 -11.87 6.50 6.83
C ILE A 16 -12.18 5.19 7.53
N LYS A 17 -11.29 4.74 8.40
CA LYS A 17 -11.47 3.52 9.21
C LYS A 17 -11.72 2.31 8.33
N LYS A 18 -10.93 2.16 7.28
CA LYS A 18 -11.03 1.03 6.36
C LYS A 18 -9.72 0.28 6.31
N GLU A 19 -9.83 -1.01 6.07
CA GLU A 19 -8.66 -1.87 5.89
C GLU A 19 -8.93 -2.77 4.70
N TYR A 20 -7.94 -2.92 3.84
CA TYR A 20 -8.04 -3.76 2.66
C TYR A 20 -6.92 -4.78 2.64
N GLU A 21 -7.29 -6.00 2.28
CA GLU A 21 -6.31 -7.04 2.03
C GLU A 21 -5.97 -6.98 0.54
N CYS A 22 -4.68 -6.86 0.23
CA CYS A 22 -4.24 -6.66 -1.13
C CYS A 22 -3.27 -7.73 -1.53
N ARG A 23 -3.49 -8.34 -2.68
CA ARG A 23 -2.53 -9.24 -3.27
C ARG A 23 -1.69 -8.42 -4.23
N VAL A 24 -0.39 -8.39 -3.99
CA VAL A 24 0.51 -7.48 -4.70
C VAL A 24 1.74 -8.25 -5.15
N ASN A 25 2.47 -7.63 -6.07
CA ASN A 25 3.73 -8.16 -6.55
C ASN A 25 4.87 -7.35 -5.96
N LEU A 26 6.00 -8.01 -5.70
CA LEU A 26 7.14 -7.32 -5.11
C LEU A 26 7.69 -6.22 -6.00
N ASP A 27 7.40 -6.24 -7.27
CA ASP A 27 7.85 -5.19 -8.17
C ASP A 27 6.88 -4.00 -8.20
N ASN A 28 5.74 -4.10 -7.55
CA ASN A 28 4.81 -3.00 -7.46
C ASN A 28 5.35 -1.92 -6.53
N ARG A 29 4.88 -0.69 -6.74
CA ARG A 29 5.16 0.42 -5.84
C ARG A 29 3.88 0.77 -5.11
N PHE A 30 4.00 1.34 -3.92
CA PHE A 30 2.80 1.71 -3.18
C PHE A 30 1.93 2.66 -3.95
N GLN A 31 2.52 3.60 -4.70
CA GLN A 31 1.70 4.53 -5.47
C GLN A 31 0.81 3.79 -6.48
N ASP A 32 1.32 2.72 -7.06
CA ASP A 32 0.53 1.93 -8.01
C ASP A 32 -0.55 1.13 -7.30
N ILE A 33 -0.21 0.59 -6.14
CA ILE A 33 -1.17 -0.20 -5.36
C ILE A 33 -2.30 0.69 -4.88
N LEU A 34 -1.98 1.87 -4.37
CA LEU A 34 -3.00 2.80 -3.89
C LEU A 34 -3.90 3.27 -5.01
N GLU A 35 -3.31 3.51 -6.18
CA GLU A 35 -4.11 3.91 -7.33
C GLU A 35 -5.12 2.82 -7.69
N GLN A 36 -4.69 1.57 -7.67
CA GLN A 36 -5.58 0.47 -7.94
C GLN A 36 -6.71 0.37 -6.92
N ILE A 37 -6.39 0.58 -5.65
CA ILE A 37 -7.40 0.56 -4.61
C ILE A 37 -8.42 1.65 -4.84
N PHE A 38 -7.95 2.86 -5.15
CA PHE A 38 -8.86 3.99 -5.38
C PHE A 38 -9.80 3.72 -6.56
N ILE A 39 -9.28 3.10 -7.60
CA ILE A 39 -10.08 2.78 -8.78
C ILE A 39 -11.11 1.70 -8.45
N LEU A 40 -10.66 0.64 -7.78
CA LEU A 40 -11.52 -0.53 -7.57
C LEU A 40 -12.53 -0.33 -6.44
N LYS A 41 -12.18 0.47 -5.44
CA LYS A 41 -13.00 0.59 -4.23
C LYS A 41 -13.82 1.86 -4.18
N ASN A 42 -13.79 2.62 -5.28
CA ASN A 42 -14.59 3.82 -5.35
C ASN A 42 -13.76 5.07 -5.16
N GLN A 43 -14.26 6.12 -5.72
CA GLN A 43 -13.57 7.39 -5.84
C GLN A 43 -13.49 8.15 -4.53
N ASP A 44 -14.26 7.78 -3.54
CA ASP A 44 -14.27 8.51 -2.28
C ASP A 44 -12.90 8.55 -1.64
N LEU A 45 -12.15 7.45 -1.79
CA LEU A 45 -10.79 7.40 -1.24
C LEU A 45 -9.88 8.40 -1.93
N SER A 46 -10.02 8.53 -3.24
CA SER A 46 -9.16 9.43 -3.97
C SER A 46 -9.43 10.88 -3.61
N CYS A 47 -10.65 11.22 -3.21
CA CYS A 47 -10.95 12.57 -2.78
C CYS A 47 -10.15 12.94 -1.54
N ILE A 48 -9.92 11.97 -0.67
CA ILE A 48 -9.22 12.22 0.58
C ILE A 48 -7.71 12.26 0.37
N TYR A 49 -7.19 11.32 -0.43
CA TYR A 49 -5.74 11.15 -0.56
C TYR A 49 -5.16 11.78 -1.80
N GLN A 50 -5.99 12.23 -2.72
CA GLN A 50 -5.55 12.74 -3.99
C GLN A 50 -4.72 14.02 -3.84
N LEU A 51 -5.04 14.81 -2.86
CA LEU A 51 -4.34 16.08 -2.64
C LEU A 51 -2.91 15.86 -2.18
N SER A 52 -2.64 14.68 -1.70
CA SER A 52 -1.30 14.34 -1.25
C SER A 52 -0.55 13.68 -2.39
N ASN A 53 0.42 14.38 -2.92
CA ASN A 53 1.25 13.81 -3.96
C ASN A 53 2.09 12.67 -3.44
N GLN A 54 2.31 12.66 -2.13
CA GLN A 54 3.12 11.63 -1.52
C GLN A 54 2.46 11.22 -0.22
N PRO A 55 1.60 10.22 -0.28
CA PRO A 55 0.95 9.74 0.93
C PRO A 55 1.97 9.22 1.92
N ILE A 56 1.68 9.40 3.19
CA ILE A 56 2.53 8.89 4.24
C ILE A 56 2.14 7.46 4.50
N ILE A 57 3.08 6.54 4.29
CA ILE A 57 2.86 5.12 4.45
C ILE A 57 3.76 4.61 5.55
N GLN A 58 3.16 4.02 6.58
CA GLN A 58 3.91 3.49 7.71
C GLN A 58 3.71 2.01 7.82
N CYS A 59 4.80 1.26 7.90
CA CYS A 59 4.73 -0.16 8.16
C CYS A 59 4.45 -0.37 9.64
N VAL A 60 3.34 -1.02 9.93
CA VAL A 60 2.94 -1.23 11.32
C VAL A 60 3.90 -2.18 12.05
N ASP A 61 4.42 -3.16 11.32
CA ASP A 61 5.26 -4.19 11.91
C ASP A 61 6.63 -3.68 12.33
N THR A 62 7.16 -2.70 11.61
CA THR A 62 8.49 -2.17 11.88
C THR A 62 8.49 -0.72 12.33
N ASN A 63 7.34 -0.07 12.28
CA ASN A 63 7.20 1.36 12.59
C ASN A 63 7.99 2.26 11.66
N GLN A 64 8.39 1.76 10.50
CA GLN A 64 9.17 2.54 9.56
C GLN A 64 8.25 3.12 8.50
N TYR A 65 8.64 4.30 7.99
CA TYR A 65 7.92 4.92 6.90
C TYR A 65 8.46 4.44 5.58
N CYS A 66 7.56 4.29 4.62
CA CYS A 66 7.91 3.78 3.30
C CYS A 66 7.69 4.84 2.26
N LYS A 67 8.55 4.87 1.26
CA LYS A 67 8.38 5.77 0.13
C LYS A 67 7.45 5.13 -0.89
N SER A 68 6.51 5.91 -1.39
CA SER A 68 5.51 5.38 -2.31
C SER A 68 6.08 5.09 -3.68
N ASN A 69 7.22 5.66 -4.04
CA ASN A 69 7.79 5.48 -5.37
C ASN A 69 8.82 4.36 -5.44
N GLU A 70 9.06 3.66 -4.33
CA GLU A 70 9.98 2.53 -4.33
C GLU A 70 9.21 1.23 -4.38
N SER A 71 9.80 0.21 -5.00
CA SER A 71 9.15 -1.07 -5.11
C SER A 71 9.09 -1.75 -3.75
N LEU A 72 8.14 -2.66 -3.61
CA LEU A 72 8.02 -3.42 -2.37
C LEU A 72 9.27 -4.26 -2.12
N ARG A 73 9.92 -4.71 -3.19
CA ARG A 73 11.16 -5.46 -3.07
C ARG A 73 12.24 -4.62 -2.43
N THR A 74 12.37 -3.38 -2.88
CA THR A 74 13.36 -2.44 -2.32
C THR A 74 13.07 -2.16 -0.86
N LEU A 75 11.81 -2.08 -0.51
CA LEU A 75 11.38 -1.81 0.86
C LEU A 75 11.40 -3.05 1.73
N ARG A 76 11.70 -4.21 1.16
CA ARG A 76 11.78 -5.49 1.86
C ARG A 76 10.45 -5.86 2.52
N VAL A 77 9.39 -5.62 1.80
CA VAL A 77 8.06 -5.98 2.27
C VAL A 77 7.90 -7.48 2.25
N LYS A 78 7.26 -8.02 3.27
CA LYS A 78 7.05 -9.46 3.41
C LYS A 78 5.56 -9.75 3.47
N ASP A 79 5.23 -10.99 3.15
CA ASP A 79 3.86 -11.46 3.18
C ASP A 79 3.27 -11.26 4.57
N GLY A 80 2.04 -10.77 4.62
CA GLY A 80 1.34 -10.58 5.88
C GLY A 80 1.58 -9.26 6.58
N MET A 81 2.41 -8.40 6.02
CA MET A 81 2.67 -7.11 6.65
C MET A 81 1.48 -6.18 6.54
N THR A 82 1.37 -5.27 7.50
CA THR A 82 0.30 -4.28 7.55
C THR A 82 0.89 -2.88 7.41
N PHE A 83 0.21 -2.05 6.64
CA PHE A 83 0.65 -0.68 6.39
C PHE A 83 -0.49 0.29 6.65
N LYS A 84 -0.18 1.44 7.22
CA LYS A 84 -1.13 2.52 7.42
C LYS A 84 -0.83 3.64 6.45
N VAL A 85 -1.88 4.16 5.81
CA VAL A 85 -1.77 5.27 4.86
C VAL A 85 -2.49 6.47 5.44
N TYR A 86 -1.73 7.53 5.63
CA TYR A 86 -2.27 8.75 6.22
C TYR A 86 -2.48 9.84 5.19
#